data_716f874ffaabd28552e388b0f5ecbe5b
#
_entry.id   716f874ffaabd28552e388b0f5ecbe5b
#
_cell.length_a   1.000
_cell.length_b   1.000
_cell.length_c   1.000
_cell.angle_alpha   90.00
_cell.angle_beta   90.00
_cell.angle_gamma   90.00
#
_symmetry.space_group_name_H-M   'P 1'
#
loop_
_entity.id
_entity.type
_entity.pdbx_description
1 polymer ?
#
loop_
_entity_poly.entity_id
_entity_poly.type
_entity_poly.pdbx_seq_one_letter_code
_entity_poly.pdbx_strand_id
1 'polypeptide(L)'
;MSKEHVNIYKGKGLKLNKNETNNTKIFVFDLDETIGHFSKIYILFQFIQQLHSSFSCTLFENDKQCLFFLLDLFPQVFRYGIEIIFQYLHKKKTKNGKTMVYMYTNNSCIPITWTTYISEYIEQKWNVDGLFTNIVRAFKINGKIVEHKRTTGSKTYNEFLRCVQLPKNTELCFLDNTDHVFMKHRYVYYVQPKPYYIDLSRNEIIGTFIDALVEKCEKSENIREELLSYYKRNDFIVNDNKKMGEDILIDMKVSKKMLQCIQ
;
A
#
# COMPACT_ATOMS: atom_id res chain seq x y z
N MET A 1 13.08 22.11 17.62
CA MET A 1 13.63 21.03 16.76
C MET A 1 12.51 20.49 15.90
N SER A 2 12.54 20.70 14.59
CA SER A 2 11.54 20.12 13.67
C SER A 2 11.71 18.61 13.69
N LYS A 3 10.67 17.87 14.13
CA LYS A 3 10.66 16.40 14.04
C LYS A 3 10.88 16.03 12.57
N GLU A 4 11.97 15.33 12.27
CA GLU A 4 12.16 14.75 10.93
C GLU A 4 11.03 13.77 10.70
N HIS A 5 10.24 14.00 9.64
CA HIS A 5 9.10 13.15 9.29
C HIS A 5 9.50 11.94 8.44
N VAL A 6 10.81 11.83 8.13
CA VAL A 6 11.40 10.71 7.39
C VAL A 6 12.74 10.37 8.02
N ASN A 7 12.85 9.18 8.57
CA ASN A 7 14.11 8.63 9.07
C ASN A 7 14.85 7.92 7.93
N ILE A 8 16.18 8.03 7.90
CA ILE A 8 17.00 7.42 6.87
C ILE A 8 18.11 6.60 7.52
N TYR A 9 18.19 5.33 7.13
CA TYR A 9 19.32 4.47 7.43
C TYR A 9 20.11 4.19 6.15
N LYS A 10 21.44 4.39 6.18
CA LYS A 10 22.34 4.10 5.07
C LYS A 10 23.26 2.96 5.45
N GLY A 11 23.14 1.85 4.75
CA GLY A 11 24.03 0.71 4.94
C GLY A 11 25.47 1.01 4.51
N LYS A 12 26.44 0.55 5.29
CA LYS A 12 27.88 0.84 5.06
C LYS A 12 28.46 0.20 3.79
N GLY A 13 27.75 -0.71 3.14
CA GLY A 13 28.18 -1.40 1.91
C GLY A 13 27.62 -0.81 0.63
N LEU A 14 26.82 0.25 0.71
CA LEU A 14 26.26 0.92 -0.46
C LEU A 14 27.37 1.64 -1.24
N LYS A 15 27.47 1.34 -2.52
CA LYS A 15 28.35 2.05 -3.45
C LYS A 15 27.58 3.27 -3.97
N LEU A 16 27.77 4.40 -3.34
CA LEU A 16 27.13 5.68 -3.73
C LEU A 16 27.75 6.29 -5.02
N ASN A 17 28.25 5.48 -5.94
CA ASN A 17 28.82 5.97 -7.18
C ASN A 17 27.72 6.46 -8.13
N LYS A 18 27.54 7.77 -8.18
CA LYS A 18 26.62 8.48 -9.08
C LYS A 18 26.88 8.21 -10.59
N ASN A 19 28.02 7.65 -10.93
CA ASN A 19 28.50 7.52 -12.32
C ASN A 19 28.36 6.10 -12.91
N GLU A 20 27.93 5.09 -12.16
CA GLU A 20 27.71 3.76 -12.72
C GLU A 20 26.31 3.67 -13.36
N THR A 21 26.22 4.04 -14.64
CA THR A 21 25.03 3.90 -15.49
C THR A 21 24.61 2.45 -15.72
N ASN A 22 25.41 1.49 -15.23
CA ASN A 22 25.22 0.06 -15.53
C ASN A 22 24.54 -0.77 -14.45
N ASN A 23 24.33 -0.25 -13.23
CA ASN A 23 23.77 -1.03 -12.15
C ASN A 23 22.23 -0.96 -12.11
N THR A 24 21.58 -2.11 -11.95
CA THR A 24 20.14 -2.21 -11.73
C THR A 24 19.79 -1.55 -10.39
N LYS A 25 18.85 -0.59 -10.43
CA LYS A 25 18.31 0.08 -9.24
C LYS A 25 17.05 -0.64 -8.76
N ILE A 26 17.03 -1.03 -7.50
CA ILE A 26 15.96 -1.80 -6.90
C ILE A 26 15.28 -0.97 -5.83
N PHE A 27 13.98 -0.77 -6.00
CA PHE A 27 13.11 -0.08 -5.06
C PHE A 27 12.09 -1.05 -4.49
N VAL A 28 11.95 -1.08 -3.19
CA VAL A 28 11.06 -1.99 -2.47
C VAL A 28 10.15 -1.18 -1.57
N PHE A 29 8.86 -1.25 -1.80
CA PHE A 29 7.85 -0.52 -1.04
C PHE A 29 7.04 -1.46 -0.15
N ASP A 30 6.82 -1.06 1.09
CA ASP A 30 5.71 -1.58 1.85
C ASP A 30 4.39 -1.00 1.36
N LEU A 31 3.27 -1.67 1.67
CA LEU A 31 1.94 -1.27 1.25
C LEU A 31 1.27 -0.36 2.28
N ASP A 32 0.96 -0.94 3.45
CA ASP A 32 0.10 -0.30 4.45
C ASP A 32 0.82 0.87 5.12
N GLU A 33 0.16 2.03 5.17
CA GLU A 33 0.68 3.27 5.75
C GLU A 33 1.96 3.81 5.09
N THR A 34 2.49 3.09 4.08
CA THR A 34 3.59 3.53 3.21
C THR A 34 3.08 4.02 1.87
N ILE A 35 2.43 3.17 1.08
CA ILE A 35 1.78 3.54 -0.19
C ILE A 35 0.41 4.18 0.08
N GLY A 36 -0.34 3.64 1.05
CA GLY A 36 -1.66 4.12 1.40
C GLY A 36 -2.18 3.54 2.70
N HIS A 37 -3.38 3.94 3.11
CA HIS A 37 -4.07 3.43 4.31
C HIS A 37 -5.37 2.74 3.91
N PHE A 38 -5.35 1.41 3.84
CA PHE A 38 -6.41 0.61 3.24
C PHE A 38 -7.37 -0.02 4.24
N SER A 39 -7.13 0.08 5.56
CA SER A 39 -7.93 -0.61 6.59
C SER A 39 -9.42 -0.25 6.54
N LYS A 40 -9.77 1.03 6.36
CA LYS A 40 -11.16 1.49 6.25
C LYS A 40 -11.85 0.95 4.99
N ILE A 41 -11.13 0.88 3.89
CA ILE A 41 -11.62 0.32 2.62
C ILE A 41 -11.81 -1.19 2.74
N TYR A 42 -10.92 -1.87 3.45
CA TYR A 42 -11.07 -3.30 3.69
C TYR A 42 -12.35 -3.63 4.49
N ILE A 43 -12.71 -2.80 5.47
CA ILE A 43 -13.98 -2.95 6.22
C ILE A 43 -15.19 -2.82 5.27
N LEU A 44 -15.19 -1.82 4.38
CA LEU A 44 -16.26 -1.67 3.38
C LEU A 44 -16.30 -2.85 2.41
N PHE A 45 -15.15 -3.30 1.95
CA PHE A 45 -15.05 -4.46 1.07
C PHE A 45 -15.65 -5.71 1.74
N GLN A 46 -15.27 -6.00 2.98
CA GLN A 46 -15.84 -7.13 3.72
C GLN A 46 -17.36 -6.99 3.96
N PHE A 47 -17.83 -5.78 4.20
CA PHE A 47 -19.25 -5.51 4.31
C PHE A 47 -20.00 -5.84 3.01
N ILE A 48 -19.48 -5.43 1.84
CA ILE A 48 -20.06 -5.78 0.54
C ILE A 48 -20.08 -7.30 0.34
N GLN A 49 -19.02 -8.02 0.69
CA GLN A 49 -18.97 -9.48 0.63
C GLN A 49 -20.08 -10.12 1.50
N GLN A 50 -20.33 -9.57 2.69
CA GLN A 50 -21.42 -10.03 3.54
C GLN A 50 -22.80 -9.73 2.92
N LEU A 51 -23.01 -8.56 2.33
CA LEU A 51 -24.26 -8.23 1.64
C LEU A 51 -24.55 -9.18 0.49
N HIS A 52 -23.55 -9.52 -0.34
CA HIS A 52 -23.69 -10.48 -1.44
C HIS A 52 -24.17 -11.85 -0.93
N SER A 53 -23.66 -12.30 0.22
CA SER A 53 -24.05 -13.59 0.79
C SER A 53 -25.44 -13.57 1.41
N SER A 54 -25.89 -12.43 1.94
CA SER A 54 -27.13 -12.32 2.72
C SER A 54 -28.36 -11.94 1.88
N PHE A 55 -28.20 -11.14 0.84
CA PHE A 55 -29.33 -10.52 0.11
C PHE A 55 -29.48 -10.99 -1.34
N SER A 56 -28.68 -11.93 -1.82
CA SER A 56 -28.68 -12.37 -3.23
C SER A 56 -28.57 -11.20 -4.22
N CYS A 57 -28.00 -10.07 -3.78
CA CYS A 57 -27.82 -8.88 -4.59
C CYS A 57 -26.35 -8.82 -5.04
N THR A 58 -26.12 -9.06 -6.32
CA THR A 58 -24.76 -8.98 -6.90
C THR A 58 -24.47 -7.55 -7.31
N LEU A 59 -23.86 -6.76 -6.42
CA LEU A 59 -23.46 -5.38 -6.69
C LEU A 59 -22.25 -5.31 -7.66
N PHE A 60 -21.41 -6.31 -7.64
CA PHE A 60 -20.19 -6.41 -8.43
C PHE A 60 -20.01 -7.84 -8.95
N GLU A 61 -19.49 -8.00 -10.15
CA GLU A 61 -19.26 -9.32 -10.76
C GLU A 61 -18.15 -10.11 -10.05
N ASN A 62 -17.18 -9.41 -9.47
CA ASN A 62 -16.04 -10.03 -8.78
C ASN A 62 -15.38 -9.07 -7.79
N ASP A 63 -14.51 -9.63 -6.95
CA ASP A 63 -13.75 -8.93 -5.90
C ASP A 63 -12.91 -7.77 -6.43
N LYS A 64 -12.33 -7.93 -7.62
CA LYS A 64 -11.50 -6.88 -8.24
C LYS A 64 -12.33 -5.65 -8.58
N GLN A 65 -13.49 -5.82 -9.20
CA GLN A 65 -14.39 -4.71 -9.52
C GLN A 65 -14.89 -4.01 -8.25
N CYS A 66 -15.23 -4.79 -7.21
CA CYS A 66 -15.61 -4.24 -5.91
C CYS A 66 -14.50 -3.38 -5.32
N LEU A 67 -13.26 -3.87 -5.27
CA LEU A 67 -12.15 -3.11 -4.74
C LEU A 67 -11.83 -1.88 -5.59
N PHE A 68 -11.85 -1.98 -6.91
CA PHE A 68 -11.60 -0.85 -7.81
C PHE A 68 -12.63 0.26 -7.61
N PHE A 69 -13.91 -0.10 -7.50
CA PHE A 69 -14.97 0.85 -7.16
C PHE A 69 -14.69 1.59 -5.83
N LEU A 70 -14.29 0.86 -4.79
CA LEU A 70 -13.97 1.47 -3.50
C LEU A 70 -12.74 2.38 -3.58
N LEU A 71 -11.72 2.01 -4.34
CA LEU A 71 -10.52 2.84 -4.53
C LEU A 71 -10.80 4.09 -5.38
N ASP A 72 -11.71 4.01 -6.35
CA ASP A 72 -12.17 5.19 -7.10
C ASP A 72 -13.03 6.12 -6.24
N LEU A 73 -13.84 5.57 -5.36
CA LEU A 73 -14.70 6.33 -4.46
C LEU A 73 -13.89 7.06 -3.36
N PHE A 74 -12.77 6.46 -2.93
CA PHE A 74 -11.93 6.98 -1.85
C PHE A 74 -10.46 7.14 -2.29
N PRO A 75 -10.14 8.00 -3.25
CA PRO A 75 -8.75 8.18 -3.72
C PRO A 75 -7.79 8.66 -2.62
N GLN A 76 -8.32 9.24 -1.54
CA GLN A 76 -7.55 9.67 -0.36
C GLN A 76 -6.92 8.52 0.44
N VAL A 77 -7.24 7.25 0.11
CA VAL A 77 -6.55 6.10 0.71
C VAL A 77 -5.09 6.06 0.34
N PHE A 78 -4.74 6.58 -0.84
CA PHE A 78 -3.35 6.66 -1.28
C PHE A 78 -2.64 7.86 -0.65
N ARG A 79 -1.40 7.64 -0.28
CA ARG A 79 -0.53 8.70 0.24
C ARG A 79 -0.41 9.84 -0.76
N TYR A 80 -0.59 11.08 -0.30
CA TYR A 80 -0.42 12.27 -1.13
C TYR A 80 0.95 12.28 -1.83
N GLY A 81 0.94 12.38 -3.16
CA GLY A 81 2.15 12.44 -3.99
C GLY A 81 2.83 11.09 -4.26
N ILE A 82 2.29 9.96 -3.81
CA ILE A 82 2.84 8.62 -4.14
C ILE A 82 2.75 8.33 -5.65
N GLU A 83 1.71 8.83 -6.31
CA GLU A 83 1.55 8.77 -7.75
C GLU A 83 2.77 9.35 -8.48
N ILE A 84 3.24 10.53 -8.07
CA ILE A 84 4.40 11.20 -8.67
C ILE A 84 5.65 10.32 -8.54
N ILE A 85 5.81 9.65 -7.40
CA ILE A 85 6.92 8.72 -7.17
C ILE A 85 6.86 7.55 -8.16
N PHE A 86 5.68 6.95 -8.33
CA PHE A 86 5.51 5.80 -9.21
C PHE A 86 5.62 6.17 -10.69
N GLN A 87 5.09 7.30 -11.12
CA GLN A 87 5.30 7.84 -12.46
C GLN A 87 6.79 8.09 -12.76
N TYR A 88 7.53 8.64 -11.78
CA TYR A 88 8.98 8.84 -11.92
C TYR A 88 9.72 7.50 -12.06
N LEU A 89 9.40 6.50 -11.24
CA LEU A 89 10.03 5.18 -11.30
C LEU A 89 9.67 4.45 -12.59
N HIS A 90 8.41 4.52 -13.04
CA HIS A 90 7.97 3.95 -14.30
C HIS A 90 8.69 4.58 -15.49
N LYS A 91 8.82 5.90 -15.53
CA LYS A 91 9.61 6.61 -16.56
C LYS A 91 11.08 6.17 -16.56
N LYS A 92 11.67 5.93 -15.38
CA LYS A 92 13.04 5.38 -15.30
C LYS A 92 13.11 3.94 -15.79
N LYS A 93 12.15 3.11 -15.41
CA LYS A 93 12.06 1.70 -15.82
C LYS A 93 11.94 1.58 -17.34
N THR A 94 11.05 2.34 -17.95
CA THR A 94 10.85 2.33 -19.41
C THR A 94 12.03 2.89 -20.20
N LYS A 95 12.71 3.91 -19.66
CA LYS A 95 13.85 4.54 -20.34
C LYS A 95 15.09 3.67 -20.40
N ASN A 96 15.42 2.94 -19.33
CA ASN A 96 16.72 2.26 -19.22
C ASN A 96 16.64 0.75 -18.94
N GLY A 97 15.45 0.19 -18.66
CA GLY A 97 15.27 -1.23 -18.34
C GLY A 97 15.96 -1.70 -17.05
N LYS A 98 16.65 -0.81 -16.34
CA LYS A 98 17.51 -1.13 -15.18
C LYS A 98 16.89 -0.71 -13.84
N THR A 99 15.61 -0.38 -13.84
CA THR A 99 14.87 -0.06 -12.63
C THR A 99 13.88 -1.17 -12.33
N MET A 100 13.94 -1.75 -11.13
CA MET A 100 13.01 -2.74 -10.64
C MET A 100 12.27 -2.20 -9.44
N VAL A 101 10.96 -2.37 -9.42
CA VAL A 101 10.09 -1.92 -8.32
C VAL A 101 9.35 -3.13 -7.77
N TYR A 102 9.45 -3.33 -6.47
CA TYR A 102 8.84 -4.44 -5.76
C TYR A 102 7.91 -3.93 -4.66
N MET A 103 6.88 -4.70 -4.38
CA MET A 103 6.12 -4.56 -3.14
C MET A 103 6.55 -5.67 -2.17
N TYR A 104 6.77 -5.33 -0.89
CA TYR A 104 7.09 -6.29 0.17
C TYR A 104 6.24 -5.98 1.39
N THR A 105 5.17 -6.72 1.57
CA THR A 105 4.14 -6.40 2.57
C THR A 105 3.85 -7.55 3.52
N ASN A 106 3.36 -7.21 4.71
CA ASN A 106 2.77 -8.14 5.66
C ASN A 106 1.23 -8.06 5.66
N ASN A 107 0.64 -7.36 4.69
CA ASN A 107 -0.82 -7.28 4.58
C ASN A 107 -1.44 -8.67 4.52
N SER A 108 -2.40 -8.93 5.39
CA SER A 108 -3.07 -10.21 5.55
C SER A 108 -4.56 -10.18 5.18
N CYS A 109 -4.99 -9.17 4.42
CA CYS A 109 -6.35 -9.05 3.94
C CYS A 109 -6.74 -10.21 3.02
N ILE A 110 -8.04 -10.53 3.02
CA ILE A 110 -8.64 -11.54 2.16
C ILE A 110 -9.47 -10.81 1.09
N PRO A 111 -9.45 -11.27 -0.17
CA PRO A 111 -8.77 -12.48 -0.71
C PRO A 111 -7.26 -12.33 -0.78
N ILE A 112 -6.55 -13.44 -0.95
CA ILE A 112 -5.07 -13.46 -1.10
C ILE A 112 -4.60 -12.55 -2.25
N THR A 113 -5.47 -12.30 -3.22
CA THR A 113 -5.25 -11.39 -4.36
C THR A 113 -5.37 -9.90 -4.01
N TRP A 114 -5.75 -9.54 -2.77
CA TRP A 114 -5.96 -8.16 -2.33
C TRP A 114 -4.80 -7.22 -2.71
N THR A 115 -3.58 -7.59 -2.37
CA THR A 115 -2.38 -6.80 -2.69
C THR A 115 -2.10 -6.74 -4.19
N THR A 116 -2.44 -7.79 -4.94
CA THR A 116 -2.34 -7.83 -6.40
C THR A 116 -3.34 -6.86 -7.03
N TYR A 117 -4.58 -6.87 -6.59
CA TYR A 117 -5.60 -5.95 -7.11
C TYR A 117 -5.25 -4.49 -6.83
N ILE A 118 -4.67 -4.16 -5.66
CA ILE A 118 -4.20 -2.81 -5.38
C ILE A 118 -3.07 -2.42 -6.36
N SER A 119 -2.11 -3.31 -6.63
CA SER A 119 -1.03 -3.01 -7.59
C SER A 119 -1.56 -2.82 -9.01
N GLU A 120 -2.50 -3.66 -9.46
CA GLU A 120 -3.14 -3.53 -10.76
C GLU A 120 -3.96 -2.23 -10.88
N TYR A 121 -4.67 -1.85 -9.79
CA TYR A 121 -5.36 -0.56 -9.74
C TYR A 121 -4.39 0.62 -9.89
N ILE A 122 -3.28 0.61 -9.15
CA ILE A 122 -2.23 1.63 -9.22
C ILE A 122 -1.69 1.74 -10.65
N GLU A 123 -1.35 0.62 -11.27
CA GLU A 123 -0.80 0.58 -12.62
C GLU A 123 -1.79 1.14 -13.64
N GLN A 124 -3.03 0.73 -13.58
CA GLN A 124 -4.09 1.18 -14.48
C GLN A 124 -4.46 2.65 -14.23
N LYS A 125 -4.69 3.04 -12.97
CA LYS A 125 -5.17 4.39 -12.62
C LYS A 125 -4.18 5.49 -12.96
N TRP A 126 -2.88 5.22 -12.79
CA TRP A 126 -1.82 6.21 -12.98
C TRP A 126 -1.04 6.03 -14.29
N ASN A 127 -1.50 5.14 -15.17
CA ASN A 127 -0.86 4.83 -16.47
C ASN A 127 0.62 4.45 -16.29
N VAL A 128 0.89 3.52 -15.39
CA VAL A 128 2.23 3.02 -15.06
C VAL A 128 2.31 1.50 -15.21
N ASP A 129 1.75 0.97 -16.29
CA ASP A 129 1.65 -0.45 -16.57
C ASP A 129 3.00 -1.17 -16.45
N GLY A 130 2.98 -2.30 -15.75
CA GLY A 130 4.18 -3.08 -15.49
C GLY A 130 5.19 -2.38 -14.56
N LEU A 131 4.77 -1.42 -13.75
CA LEU A 131 5.61 -0.78 -12.74
C LEU A 131 6.17 -1.82 -11.77
N PHE A 132 5.29 -2.61 -11.16
CA PHE A 132 5.71 -3.60 -10.17
C PHE A 132 6.32 -4.84 -10.84
N THR A 133 7.58 -5.12 -10.53
CA THR A 133 8.29 -6.30 -11.04
C THR A 133 7.79 -7.58 -10.37
N ASN A 134 7.51 -7.50 -9.06
CA ASN A 134 6.92 -8.60 -8.28
C ASN A 134 6.38 -8.07 -6.94
N ILE A 135 5.50 -8.88 -6.31
CA ILE A 135 4.92 -8.64 -5.00
C ILE A 135 5.30 -9.79 -4.08
N VAL A 136 6.00 -9.49 -2.99
CA VAL A 136 6.26 -10.44 -1.89
C VAL A 136 5.20 -10.21 -0.83
N ARG A 137 4.31 -11.19 -0.68
CA ARG A 137 3.15 -11.14 0.22
C ARG A 137 3.52 -11.48 1.66
N ALA A 138 2.53 -11.42 2.55
CA ALA A 138 2.65 -11.93 3.91
C ALA A 138 3.07 -13.41 3.91
N PHE A 139 3.83 -13.81 4.93
CA PHE A 139 4.21 -15.24 5.09
C PHE A 139 2.98 -16.13 5.22
N LYS A 140 2.04 -15.72 6.08
CA LYS A 140 0.80 -16.46 6.35
C LYS A 140 -0.40 -15.52 6.34
N ILE A 141 -1.53 -16.04 5.87
CA ILE A 141 -2.85 -15.42 5.99
C ILE A 141 -3.77 -16.47 6.62
N ASN A 142 -4.45 -16.14 7.72
CA ASN A 142 -5.31 -17.07 8.48
C ASN A 142 -4.61 -18.41 8.79
N GLY A 143 -3.34 -18.35 9.21
CA GLY A 143 -2.55 -19.52 9.56
C GLY A 143 -1.99 -20.31 8.35
N LYS A 144 -2.46 -20.08 7.14
CA LYS A 144 -2.00 -20.76 5.92
C LYS A 144 -0.83 -20.02 5.29
N ILE A 145 0.23 -20.76 4.91
CA ILE A 145 1.38 -20.19 4.19
C ILE A 145 0.92 -19.77 2.80
N VAL A 146 1.15 -18.50 2.44
CA VAL A 146 0.83 -17.93 1.13
C VAL A 146 2.07 -17.52 0.35
N GLU A 147 3.14 -17.15 1.04
CA GLU A 147 4.44 -16.88 0.41
C GLU A 147 5.44 -17.98 0.82
N HIS A 148 5.54 -19.01 0.01
CA HIS A 148 6.34 -20.21 0.30
C HIS A 148 7.85 -19.96 0.41
N LYS A 149 8.34 -18.87 -0.16
CA LYS A 149 9.76 -18.50 -0.07
C LYS A 149 10.07 -17.70 1.21
N ARG A 150 9.06 -17.29 1.96
CA ARG A 150 9.24 -16.71 3.31
C ARG A 150 9.27 -17.82 4.36
N THR A 151 9.97 -17.56 5.44
CA THR A 151 10.07 -18.47 6.60
C THR A 151 9.54 -17.83 7.88
N THR A 152 9.39 -16.51 7.89
CA THR A 152 8.91 -15.74 9.06
C THR A 152 7.93 -14.65 8.65
N GLY A 153 7.19 -14.11 9.63
CA GLY A 153 6.36 -12.91 9.45
C GLY A 153 7.19 -11.61 9.45
N SER A 154 8.45 -11.65 9.85
CA SER A 154 9.31 -10.48 9.86
C SER A 154 9.85 -10.17 8.47
N LYS A 155 9.94 -8.87 8.11
CA LYS A 155 10.63 -8.45 6.89
C LYS A 155 12.13 -8.47 7.14
N THR A 156 12.86 -9.21 6.30
CA THR A 156 14.33 -9.28 6.37
C THR A 156 14.94 -9.14 4.98
N TYR A 157 16.14 -8.56 4.90
CA TYR A 157 16.88 -8.39 3.66
C TYR A 157 17.13 -9.71 2.93
N ASN A 158 17.62 -10.72 3.64
CA ASN A 158 17.95 -12.02 3.04
C ASN A 158 16.70 -12.77 2.56
N GLU A 159 15.59 -12.66 3.29
CA GLU A 159 14.32 -13.28 2.91
C GLU A 159 13.75 -12.61 1.65
N PHE A 160 13.77 -11.28 1.58
CA PHE A 160 13.38 -10.55 0.37
C PHE A 160 14.17 -11.02 -0.85
N LEU A 161 15.51 -11.03 -0.78
CA LEU A 161 16.34 -11.50 -1.91
C LEU A 161 16.00 -12.93 -2.35
N ARG A 162 15.74 -13.82 -1.39
CA ARG A 162 15.32 -15.20 -1.68
C ARG A 162 13.97 -15.25 -2.39
N CYS A 163 12.98 -14.46 -1.94
CA CYS A 163 11.66 -14.42 -2.55
C CYS A 163 11.72 -13.98 -4.01
N VAL A 164 12.51 -12.97 -4.32
CA VAL A 164 12.61 -12.39 -5.67
C VAL A 164 13.81 -12.91 -6.47
N GLN A 165 14.56 -13.89 -5.94
CA GLN A 165 15.69 -14.55 -6.57
C GLN A 165 16.81 -13.59 -7.02
N LEU A 166 17.10 -12.60 -6.18
CA LEU A 166 18.19 -11.67 -6.42
C LEU A 166 19.52 -12.16 -5.80
N PRO A 167 20.66 -11.80 -6.37
CA PRO A 167 21.98 -12.15 -5.84
C PRO A 167 22.18 -11.65 -4.41
N LYS A 168 22.99 -12.36 -3.62
CA LYS A 168 23.51 -11.85 -2.34
C LYS A 168 24.28 -10.55 -2.62
N ASN A 169 24.23 -9.60 -1.70
CA ASN A 169 24.87 -8.27 -1.84
C ASN A 169 24.19 -7.31 -2.84
N THR A 170 22.96 -7.58 -3.26
CA THR A 170 22.17 -6.67 -4.09
C THR A 170 21.84 -5.40 -3.30
N GLU A 171 22.21 -4.25 -3.84
CA GLU A 171 21.83 -2.96 -3.24
C GLU A 171 20.37 -2.64 -3.54
N LEU A 172 19.64 -2.17 -2.52
CA LEU A 172 18.24 -1.78 -2.68
C LEU A 172 17.88 -0.57 -1.82
N CYS A 173 16.88 0.17 -2.27
CA CYS A 173 16.18 1.20 -1.52
C CYS A 173 14.89 0.60 -0.98
N PHE A 174 14.75 0.52 0.35
CA PHE A 174 13.58 0.01 1.03
C PHE A 174 12.80 1.15 1.66
N LEU A 175 11.50 1.24 1.36
CA LEU A 175 10.59 2.27 1.88
C LEU A 175 9.49 1.59 2.69
N ASP A 176 9.45 1.87 3.99
CA ASP A 176 8.51 1.26 4.93
C ASP A 176 8.36 2.16 6.16
N ASN A 177 7.13 2.46 6.56
CA ASN A 177 6.84 3.31 7.72
C ASN A 177 7.21 2.65 9.06
N THR A 178 7.28 1.33 9.09
CA THR A 178 7.61 0.55 10.30
C THR A 178 9.12 0.30 10.38
N ASP A 179 9.67 0.31 11.58
CA ASP A 179 11.09 -0.03 11.80
C ASP A 179 11.33 -1.53 11.76
N HIS A 180 11.90 -2.02 10.66
CA HIS A 180 12.30 -3.41 10.48
C HIS A 180 13.81 -3.57 10.70
N VAL A 181 14.21 -3.95 11.92
CA VAL A 181 15.63 -4.09 12.30
C VAL A 181 16.41 -4.98 11.33
N PHE A 182 15.81 -6.09 10.87
CA PHE A 182 16.46 -7.03 9.95
C PHE A 182 16.51 -6.52 8.47
N MET A 183 15.88 -5.40 8.18
CA MET A 183 16.07 -4.67 6.92
C MET A 183 17.20 -3.63 6.99
N LYS A 184 17.70 -3.30 8.19
CA LYS A 184 18.87 -2.42 8.38
C LYS A 184 20.18 -3.19 8.06
N HIS A 185 20.36 -3.47 6.78
CA HIS A 185 21.49 -4.25 6.25
C HIS A 185 22.51 -3.35 5.55
N ARG A 186 23.77 -3.82 5.41
CA ARG A 186 24.86 -3.04 4.80
C ARG A 186 24.60 -2.62 3.34
N TYR A 187 23.73 -3.31 2.62
CA TYR A 187 23.35 -3.04 1.23
C TYR A 187 21.96 -2.42 1.08
N VAL A 188 21.40 -1.91 2.17
CA VAL A 188 20.06 -1.30 2.16
C VAL A 188 20.16 0.20 2.43
N TYR A 189 19.56 0.99 1.55
CA TYR A 189 19.17 2.37 1.81
C TYR A 189 17.74 2.35 2.31
N TYR A 190 17.53 2.51 3.61
CA TYR A 190 16.22 2.41 4.21
C TYR A 190 15.64 3.80 4.47
N VAL A 191 14.49 4.06 3.86
CA VAL A 191 13.71 5.28 4.02
C VAL A 191 12.47 4.93 4.82
N GLN A 192 12.37 5.45 6.03
CA GLN A 192 11.24 5.24 6.94
C GLN A 192 10.40 6.52 7.01
N PRO A 193 9.33 6.64 6.20
CA PRO A 193 8.43 7.79 6.26
C PRO A 193 7.52 7.72 7.50
N LYS A 194 7.01 8.87 7.95
CA LYS A 194 5.89 8.91 8.89
C LYS A 194 4.72 8.09 8.33
N PRO A 195 4.03 7.26 9.14
CA PRO A 195 2.85 6.52 8.72
C PRO A 195 1.81 7.43 8.09
N TYR A 196 1.20 6.98 7.00
CA TYR A 196 0.11 7.69 6.34
C TYR A 196 -1.23 7.16 6.82
N TYR A 197 -2.14 8.06 7.15
CA TYR A 197 -3.52 7.71 7.49
C TYR A 197 -4.48 8.51 6.62
N ILE A 198 -5.59 7.90 6.22
CA ILE A 198 -6.65 8.55 5.44
C ILE A 198 -7.28 9.71 6.22
N ASP A 199 -7.57 10.79 5.52
CA ASP A 199 -8.16 12.01 6.07
C ASP A 199 -9.68 12.04 5.89
N LEU A 200 -10.35 10.98 6.31
CA LEU A 200 -11.81 10.89 6.27
C LEU A 200 -12.33 10.34 7.60
N SER A 201 -13.31 11.01 8.16
CA SER A 201 -14.05 10.50 9.31
C SER A 201 -14.90 9.29 8.91
N ARG A 202 -15.30 8.50 9.91
CA ARG A 202 -16.24 7.40 9.71
C ARG A 202 -17.52 7.84 9.01
N ASN A 203 -18.12 8.95 9.45
CA ASN A 203 -19.37 9.46 8.90
C ASN A 203 -19.23 9.88 7.44
N GLU A 204 -18.12 10.50 7.06
CA GLU A 204 -17.82 10.84 5.67
C GLU A 204 -17.70 9.59 4.81
N ILE A 205 -16.99 8.56 5.29
CA ILE A 205 -16.84 7.29 4.57
C ILE A 205 -18.20 6.59 4.39
N ILE A 206 -18.98 6.48 5.46
CA ILE A 206 -20.29 5.84 5.42
C ILE A 206 -21.25 6.62 4.52
N GLY A 207 -21.31 7.95 4.66
CA GLY A 207 -22.15 8.80 3.81
C GLY A 207 -21.81 8.63 2.33
N THR A 208 -20.56 8.86 1.95
CA THR A 208 -20.10 8.72 0.55
C THR A 208 -20.37 7.32 -0.01
N PHE A 209 -20.14 6.27 0.79
CA PHE A 209 -20.38 4.91 0.34
C PHE A 209 -21.87 4.62 0.13
N ILE A 210 -22.74 5.06 1.06
CA ILE A 210 -24.19 4.87 0.91
C ILE A 210 -24.72 5.62 -0.30
N ASP A 211 -24.33 6.88 -0.49
CA ASP A 211 -24.77 7.69 -1.63
C ASP A 211 -24.41 6.99 -2.95
N ALA A 212 -23.19 6.44 -3.05
CA ALA A 212 -22.76 5.70 -4.23
C ALA A 212 -23.46 4.34 -4.40
N LEU A 213 -23.91 3.70 -3.31
CA LEU A 213 -24.71 2.46 -3.38
C LEU A 213 -26.17 2.70 -3.76
N VAL A 214 -26.76 3.82 -3.32
CA VAL A 214 -28.15 4.18 -3.67
C VAL A 214 -28.33 4.23 -5.15
N GLU A 215 -27.35 4.77 -5.87
CA GLU A 215 -27.35 4.80 -7.34
C GLU A 215 -27.34 3.41 -7.99
N LYS A 216 -26.89 2.38 -7.25
CA LYS A 216 -26.75 1.00 -7.74
C LYS A 216 -27.83 0.03 -7.20
N CYS A 217 -28.53 0.38 -6.14
CA CYS A 217 -29.45 -0.54 -5.45
C CYS A 217 -30.65 0.19 -4.85
N GLU A 218 -31.88 -0.25 -5.18
CA GLU A 218 -33.13 0.37 -4.73
C GLU A 218 -33.44 0.18 -3.21
N LYS A 219 -32.61 -0.60 -2.47
CA LYS A 219 -32.86 -0.97 -1.05
C LYS A 219 -31.92 -0.27 -0.06
N SER A 220 -31.67 1.00 -0.23
CA SER A 220 -30.59 1.72 0.46
C SER A 220 -30.77 2.00 1.97
N GLU A 221 -31.99 2.18 2.45
CA GLU A 221 -32.20 2.58 3.87
C GLU A 221 -31.76 1.50 4.86
N ASN A 222 -32.09 0.23 4.61
CA ASN A 222 -31.67 -0.89 5.45
C ASN A 222 -30.15 -1.09 5.44
N ILE A 223 -29.50 -0.82 4.30
CA ILE A 223 -28.04 -0.95 4.13
C ILE A 223 -27.28 0.02 5.03
N ARG A 224 -27.78 1.23 5.24
CA ARG A 224 -27.16 2.23 6.11
C ARG A 224 -27.07 1.76 7.55
N GLU A 225 -28.17 1.27 8.11
CA GLU A 225 -28.21 0.79 9.49
C GLU A 225 -27.32 -0.45 9.69
N GLU A 226 -27.33 -1.35 8.72
CA GLU A 226 -26.47 -2.52 8.73
C GLU A 226 -25.00 -2.14 8.66
N LEU A 227 -24.60 -1.19 7.79
CA LEU A 227 -23.25 -0.71 7.69
C LEU A 227 -22.78 -0.03 8.98
N LEU A 228 -23.62 0.81 9.58
CA LEU A 228 -23.33 1.43 10.88
C LEU A 228 -23.13 0.38 11.97
N SER A 229 -23.99 -0.64 12.01
CA SER A 229 -23.85 -1.75 12.94
C SER A 229 -22.58 -2.58 12.68
N TYR A 230 -22.25 -2.82 11.41
CA TYR A 230 -21.04 -3.53 10.99
C TYR A 230 -19.79 -2.78 11.41
N TYR A 231 -19.74 -1.46 11.16
CA TYR A 231 -18.63 -0.61 11.59
C TYR A 231 -18.48 -0.63 13.12
N LYS A 232 -19.56 -0.49 13.87
CA LYS A 232 -19.51 -0.55 15.34
C LYS A 232 -18.91 -1.86 15.87
N ARG A 233 -19.20 -2.98 15.22
CA ARG A 233 -18.66 -4.30 15.60
C ARG A 233 -17.19 -4.48 15.23
N ASN A 234 -16.73 -3.83 14.16
CA ASN A 234 -15.38 -4.00 13.60
C ASN A 234 -14.44 -2.82 13.92
N ASP A 235 -14.88 -1.87 14.73
CA ASP A 235 -14.25 -0.58 14.98
C ASP A 235 -13.00 -0.63 15.87
N PHE A 236 -12.62 -1.79 16.35
CA PHE A 236 -11.39 -1.96 17.14
C PHE A 236 -10.09 -1.65 16.37
N ILE A 237 -10.17 -1.43 15.06
CA ILE A 237 -9.02 -1.29 14.15
C ILE A 237 -8.82 0.15 13.67
N VAL A 238 -9.76 1.07 13.90
CA VAL A 238 -9.75 2.36 13.18
C VAL A 238 -9.69 3.55 14.13
N ASN A 239 -8.52 4.20 14.16
CA ASN A 239 -8.36 5.52 14.76
C ASN A 239 -9.17 6.55 13.96
N ASP A 240 -10.20 7.13 14.58
CA ASP A 240 -11.15 8.07 13.94
C ASP A 240 -10.65 9.53 13.94
N ASN A 241 -9.35 9.72 14.13
CA ASN A 241 -8.76 11.06 14.18
C ASN A 241 -8.76 11.69 12.77
N LYS A 242 -9.61 12.68 12.59
CA LYS A 242 -9.58 13.54 11.40
C LYS A 242 -8.28 14.32 11.38
N LYS A 243 -7.57 14.27 10.26
CA LYS A 243 -6.37 15.09 10.05
C LYS A 243 -6.73 16.57 9.94
N MET A 244 -5.90 17.41 10.52
CA MET A 244 -5.95 18.84 10.30
C MET A 244 -5.22 19.20 8.99
N GLY A 245 -5.51 20.36 8.39
CA GLY A 245 -4.85 20.78 7.15
C GLY A 245 -3.32 20.80 7.23
N GLU A 246 -2.75 21.03 8.42
CA GLU A 246 -1.30 20.92 8.67
C GLU A 246 -0.76 19.48 8.47
N ASP A 247 -1.55 18.45 8.80
CA ASP A 247 -1.15 17.05 8.61
C ASP A 247 -1.07 16.70 7.13
N ILE A 248 -1.95 17.23 6.29
CA ILE A 248 -1.91 17.07 4.83
C ILE A 248 -0.62 17.66 4.27
N LEU A 249 -0.25 18.87 4.70
CA LEU A 249 1.01 19.50 4.29
C LEU A 249 2.24 18.69 4.74
N ILE A 250 2.17 18.06 5.92
CA ILE A 250 3.21 17.14 6.39
C ILE A 250 3.31 15.93 5.48
N ASP A 251 2.19 15.30 5.13
CA ASP A 251 2.19 14.12 4.24
C ASP A 251 2.76 14.46 2.85
N MET A 252 2.43 15.63 2.29
CA MET A 252 3.04 16.11 1.05
C MET A 252 4.55 16.32 1.17
N LYS A 253 5.03 16.89 2.29
CA LYS A 253 6.47 17.04 2.57
C LYS A 253 7.16 15.69 2.71
N VAL A 254 6.52 14.72 3.36
CA VAL A 254 7.03 13.34 3.48
C VAL A 254 7.24 12.72 2.11
N SER A 255 6.23 12.78 1.24
CA SER A 255 6.30 12.22 -0.11
C SER A 255 7.36 12.92 -0.97
N LYS A 256 7.48 14.24 -0.86
CA LYS A 256 8.58 14.99 -1.51
C LYS A 256 9.95 14.51 -1.03
N LYS A 257 10.11 14.25 0.27
CA LYS A 257 11.36 13.72 0.83
C LYS A 257 11.63 12.30 0.37
N MET A 258 10.61 11.42 0.31
CA MET A 258 10.71 10.09 -0.26
C MET A 258 11.22 10.14 -1.71
N LEU A 259 10.62 11.01 -2.55
CA LEU A 259 11.06 11.20 -3.94
C LEU A 259 12.52 11.64 -4.03
N GLN A 260 12.96 12.59 -3.19
CA GLN A 260 14.38 13.01 -3.12
C GLN A 260 15.33 11.86 -2.76
N CYS A 261 14.88 10.92 -1.91
CA CYS A 261 15.69 9.75 -1.55
C CYS A 261 15.79 8.71 -2.71
N ILE A 262 14.84 8.72 -3.63
CA ILE A 262 14.74 7.82 -4.78
C ILE A 262 15.52 8.37 -6.00
N GLN A 263 15.66 9.68 -6.12
CA GLN A 263 16.38 10.37 -7.20
C GLN A 263 17.90 10.20 -7.11
#